data_e3e654d91a876ee743809df851f21d27
#
_entry.id   e3e654d91a876ee743809df851f21d27
#
_cell.length_a   1.000
_cell.length_b   1.000
_cell.length_c   1.000
_cell.angle_alpha   90.00
_cell.angle_beta   90.00
_cell.angle_gamma   90.00
#
_symmetry.space_group_name_H-M   'P 1'
#
loop_
_entity.id
_entity.type
_entity.pdbx_description
1 polymer ?
#
loop_
_entity_poly.entity_id
_entity_poly.type
_entity_poly.pdbx_seq_one_letter_code
_entity_poly.pdbx_strand_id
1 'polypeptide(L)'
;MKNPFRKKTLTPREAFIRTYLDCIAPGVVKFEVDHYIFGNTYRCVWALREYPASTESQAILRHLGEKSGVTLRIYCRQVSPGEEDRIIDNANKKNKLDGSDPNKLRQAVEAESNLRDVAELVHKMHREHEPLLHCAVYLEMTADSTGHLRQLQTDVLTELVRCKLNVDKLLLRQKQGFYCASPVGYNALGREFERVLPAGSVANLYPFNYSGKTDPNGFYIGKDKYGSNIAVDFDRRDSDKTSANILILGNSGQ
;
A
#
# COMPACT_ATOMS: atom_id res chain seq x y z
N MET A 1 11.01 -50.10 28.04
CA MET A 1 10.99 -48.66 28.24
C MET A 1 11.82 -48.00 27.17
N LYS A 2 11.26 -47.25 26.24
CA LYS A 2 12.04 -46.49 25.20
C LYS A 2 12.59 -45.23 25.84
N ASN A 3 13.92 -45.03 25.75
CA ASN A 3 14.62 -43.88 26.30
C ASN A 3 14.13 -42.60 25.57
N PRO A 4 13.49 -41.61 26.23
CA PRO A 4 12.90 -40.43 25.58
C PRO A 4 13.95 -39.46 25.05
N PHE A 5 15.24 -39.63 25.36
CA PHE A 5 16.36 -38.76 24.94
C PHE A 5 17.21 -39.32 23.77
N ARG A 6 16.71 -40.39 23.10
CA ARG A 6 17.45 -40.88 21.92
C ARG A 6 17.34 -39.87 20.78
N LYS A 7 18.40 -39.12 20.54
CA LYS A 7 18.49 -38.22 19.37
C LYS A 7 18.25 -39.04 18.12
N LYS A 8 17.18 -38.72 17.40
CA LYS A 8 16.84 -39.34 16.12
C LYS A 8 17.98 -39.01 15.14
N THR A 9 18.67 -40.01 14.64
CA THR A 9 19.66 -39.84 13.57
C THR A 9 18.93 -39.39 12.32
N LEU A 10 19.20 -38.17 11.86
CA LEU A 10 18.61 -37.60 10.65
C LEU A 10 19.20 -38.30 9.41
N THR A 11 18.38 -38.53 8.40
CA THR A 11 18.87 -38.93 7.08
C THR A 11 19.74 -37.82 6.48
N PRO A 12 20.66 -38.11 5.54
CA PRO A 12 21.47 -37.06 4.89
C PRO A 12 20.64 -35.95 4.27
N ARG A 13 19.47 -36.30 3.73
CA ARG A 13 18.52 -35.33 3.14
C ARG A 13 17.87 -34.44 4.21
N GLU A 14 17.44 -35.02 5.33
CA GLU A 14 16.88 -34.26 6.46
C GLU A 14 17.94 -33.37 7.12
N ALA A 15 19.18 -33.84 7.22
CA ALA A 15 20.31 -33.04 7.71
C ALA A 15 20.60 -31.86 6.78
N PHE A 16 20.61 -32.06 5.46
CA PHE A 16 20.78 -30.98 4.47
C PHE A 16 19.67 -29.93 4.54
N ILE A 17 18.40 -30.36 4.57
CA ILE A 17 17.25 -29.46 4.68
C ILE A 17 17.34 -28.65 5.98
N ARG A 18 17.69 -29.28 7.10
CA ARG A 18 17.83 -28.61 8.38
C ARG A 18 18.94 -27.56 8.35
N THR A 19 20.10 -27.89 7.78
CA THR A 19 21.22 -26.95 7.63
C THR A 19 20.82 -25.77 6.76
N TYR A 20 20.08 -26.00 5.66
CA TYR A 20 19.58 -24.93 4.80
C TYR A 20 18.60 -24.01 5.56
N LEU A 21 17.64 -24.59 6.29
CA LEU A 21 16.70 -23.81 7.10
C LEU A 21 17.40 -23.01 8.20
N ASP A 22 18.43 -23.59 8.85
CA ASP A 22 19.23 -22.91 9.87
C ASP A 22 20.02 -21.73 9.27
N CYS A 23 20.44 -21.80 8.00
CA CYS A 23 21.10 -20.70 7.31
C CYS A 23 20.17 -19.54 6.95
N ILE A 24 18.91 -19.83 6.62
CA ILE A 24 17.93 -18.80 6.21
C ILE A 24 17.05 -18.31 7.36
N ALA A 25 16.98 -19.06 8.46
CA ALA A 25 16.21 -18.67 9.63
C ALA A 25 16.83 -17.47 10.34
N PRO A 26 16.04 -16.48 10.75
CA PRO A 26 16.55 -15.37 11.55
C PRO A 26 17.03 -15.89 12.91
N GLY A 27 18.18 -15.39 13.39
CA GLY A 27 18.74 -15.78 14.69
C GLY A 27 17.86 -15.40 15.87
N VAL A 28 17.09 -14.31 15.73
CA VAL A 28 16.17 -13.80 16.75
C VAL A 28 14.88 -13.35 16.09
N VAL A 29 13.75 -13.71 16.71
CA VAL A 29 12.43 -13.10 16.43
C VAL A 29 11.80 -12.75 17.77
N LYS A 30 11.65 -11.45 18.06
CA LYS A 30 11.08 -10.98 19.32
C LYS A 30 10.05 -9.88 19.04
N PHE A 31 8.84 -10.04 19.55
CA PHE A 31 7.78 -9.05 19.43
C PHE A 31 7.70 -8.19 20.70
N GLU A 32 7.75 -6.88 20.50
CA GLU A 32 7.57 -5.85 21.52
C GLU A 32 6.22 -5.16 21.33
N VAL A 33 5.95 -4.13 22.14
CA VAL A 33 4.66 -3.43 22.15
C VAL A 33 4.37 -2.72 20.81
N ASP A 34 5.36 -2.03 20.26
CA ASP A 34 5.24 -1.13 19.11
C ASP A 34 6.14 -1.52 17.92
N HIS A 35 7.00 -2.51 18.10
CA HIS A 35 7.92 -3.01 17.08
C HIS A 35 8.26 -4.48 17.29
N TYR A 36 9.05 -5.05 16.41
CA TYR A 36 9.62 -6.39 16.59
C TYR A 36 11.05 -6.42 16.06
N ILE A 37 11.81 -7.37 16.59
CA ILE A 37 13.18 -7.64 16.18
C ILE A 37 13.17 -8.88 15.28
N PHE A 38 13.81 -8.78 14.13
CA PHE A 38 13.94 -9.87 13.18
C PHE A 38 15.39 -9.96 12.71
N GLY A 39 16.11 -10.98 13.20
CA GLY A 39 17.56 -11.06 13.02
C GLY A 39 18.24 -9.86 13.66
N ASN A 40 18.94 -9.08 12.86
CA ASN A 40 19.67 -7.87 13.29
C ASN A 40 18.92 -6.58 12.99
N THR A 41 17.63 -6.66 12.62
CA THR A 41 16.84 -5.48 12.23
C THR A 41 15.70 -5.24 13.20
N TYR A 42 15.40 -3.96 13.41
CA TYR A 42 14.23 -3.48 14.13
C TYR A 42 13.14 -3.12 13.12
N ARG A 43 11.95 -3.66 13.33
CA ARG A 43 10.85 -3.51 12.38
C ARG A 43 9.56 -3.16 13.09
N CYS A 44 8.69 -2.42 12.42
CA CYS A 44 7.32 -2.23 12.88
C CYS A 44 6.36 -2.25 11.69
N VAL A 45 5.12 -2.65 11.95
CA VAL A 45 4.06 -2.65 10.95
C VAL A 45 2.94 -1.75 11.41
N TRP A 46 2.49 -0.89 10.50
CA TRP A 46 1.31 -0.06 10.65
C TRP A 46 0.27 -0.45 9.61
N ALA A 47 -1.01 -0.32 9.97
CA ALA A 47 -2.13 -0.57 9.09
C ALA A 47 -2.81 0.74 8.67
N LEU A 48 -3.09 0.94 7.41
CA LEU A 48 -3.93 2.07 6.95
C LEU A 48 -5.35 1.88 7.49
N ARG A 49 -5.89 2.94 8.09
CA ARG A 49 -7.23 2.95 8.67
C ARG A 49 -8.21 3.82 7.91
N GLU A 50 -7.75 4.99 7.47
CA GLU A 50 -8.56 5.97 6.75
C GLU A 50 -7.85 6.41 5.48
N TYR A 51 -8.62 6.60 4.44
CA TYR A 51 -8.20 7.03 3.14
C TYR A 51 -8.74 8.44 2.84
N PRO A 52 -8.11 9.24 1.98
CA PRO A 52 -8.63 10.55 1.62
C PRO A 52 -9.97 10.41 0.90
N ALA A 53 -10.83 11.42 1.02
CA ALA A 53 -12.13 11.46 0.37
C ALA A 53 -12.04 11.41 -1.17
N SER A 54 -10.96 11.92 -1.75
CA SER A 54 -10.68 11.86 -3.18
C SER A 54 -9.28 11.31 -3.44
N THR A 55 -9.14 10.46 -4.45
CA THR A 55 -7.89 9.90 -4.95
C THR A 55 -7.52 10.47 -6.32
N GLU A 56 -7.86 11.73 -6.60
CA GLU A 56 -7.56 12.39 -7.88
C GLU A 56 -6.06 12.42 -8.19
N SER A 57 -5.22 12.49 -7.16
CA SER A 57 -3.78 12.36 -7.30
C SER A 57 -3.42 10.89 -7.49
N GLN A 58 -3.01 10.51 -8.68
CA GLN A 58 -2.48 9.17 -8.95
C GLN A 58 -1.25 8.87 -8.08
N ALA A 59 -1.05 7.59 -7.75
CA ALA A 59 0.11 7.10 -7.00
C ALA A 59 0.28 7.77 -5.62
N ILE A 60 -0.81 7.83 -4.82
CA ILE A 60 -0.82 8.45 -3.48
C ILE A 60 0.28 7.88 -2.57
N LEU A 61 0.56 6.58 -2.67
CA LEU A 61 1.57 5.89 -1.86
C LEU A 61 2.99 5.95 -2.43
N ARG A 62 3.22 6.70 -3.51
CA ARG A 62 4.49 6.73 -4.23
C ARG A 62 5.68 7.05 -3.33
N HIS A 63 5.62 8.17 -2.61
CA HIS A 63 6.73 8.59 -1.76
C HIS A 63 7.01 7.62 -0.61
N LEU A 64 6.00 6.87 -0.17
CA LEU A 64 6.17 5.79 0.79
C LEU A 64 6.81 4.56 0.14
N GLY A 65 6.39 4.21 -1.08
CA GLY A 65 6.94 3.07 -1.82
C GLY A 65 8.39 3.26 -2.28
N GLU A 66 8.81 4.50 -2.54
CA GLU A 66 10.18 4.85 -2.93
C GLU A 66 11.13 4.99 -1.72
N LYS A 67 10.59 5.06 -0.50
CA LYS A 67 11.39 5.31 0.70
C LYS A 67 12.15 4.06 1.12
N SER A 68 13.48 4.20 1.27
CA SER A 68 14.31 3.11 1.75
C SER A 68 13.87 2.64 3.14
N GLY A 69 13.81 1.33 3.35
CA GLY A 69 13.37 0.73 4.60
C GLY A 69 11.86 0.64 4.76
N VAL A 70 11.05 1.08 3.79
CA VAL A 70 9.59 0.94 3.79
C VAL A 70 9.16 -0.14 2.81
N THR A 71 8.33 -1.06 3.27
CA THR A 71 7.68 -2.09 2.46
C THR A 71 6.18 -1.92 2.53
N LEU A 72 5.53 -1.83 1.37
CA LEU A 72 4.08 -1.78 1.26
C LEU A 72 3.52 -3.15 0.94
N ARG A 73 2.42 -3.52 1.60
CA ARG A 73 1.60 -4.69 1.28
C ARG A 73 0.17 -4.26 1.08
N ILE A 74 -0.36 -4.54 -0.10
CA ILE A 74 -1.73 -4.21 -0.47
C ILE A 74 -2.47 -5.51 -0.71
N TYR A 75 -3.51 -5.76 0.07
CA TYR A 75 -4.42 -6.88 -0.07
C TYR A 75 -5.70 -6.39 -0.72
N CYS A 76 -6.06 -7.00 -1.85
CA CYS A 76 -7.30 -6.69 -2.55
C CYS A 76 -8.09 -7.98 -2.80
N ARG A 77 -9.37 -7.94 -2.51
CA ARG A 77 -10.32 -9.00 -2.89
C ARG A 77 -11.62 -8.38 -3.40
N GLN A 78 -12.22 -9.00 -4.36
CA GLN A 78 -13.49 -8.53 -4.91
C GLN A 78 -14.61 -8.66 -3.87
N VAL A 79 -15.49 -7.65 -3.84
CA VAL A 79 -16.75 -7.71 -3.12
C VAL A 79 -17.72 -8.56 -3.92
N SER A 80 -18.50 -9.45 -3.27
CA SER A 80 -19.51 -10.22 -3.98
C SER A 80 -20.72 -9.34 -4.34
N PRO A 81 -21.44 -9.61 -5.45
CA PRO A 81 -22.57 -8.78 -5.86
C PRO A 81 -23.63 -8.58 -4.77
N GLY A 82 -23.96 -9.65 -4.02
CA GLY A 82 -24.92 -9.53 -2.92
C GLY A 82 -24.39 -8.79 -1.68
N GLU A 83 -23.07 -8.65 -1.54
CA GLU A 83 -22.42 -7.81 -0.52
C GLU A 83 -22.37 -6.35 -0.98
N GLU A 84 -22.18 -6.09 -2.28
CA GLU A 84 -22.22 -4.75 -2.89
C GLU A 84 -23.56 -4.08 -2.62
N ASP A 85 -24.66 -4.74 -2.95
CA ASP A 85 -26.02 -4.20 -2.71
C ASP A 85 -26.24 -3.84 -1.24
N ARG A 86 -25.81 -4.72 -0.32
CA ARG A 86 -25.95 -4.45 1.12
C ARG A 86 -25.10 -3.28 1.60
N ILE A 87 -23.89 -3.10 1.05
CA ILE A 87 -23.02 -1.98 1.41
C ILE A 87 -23.65 -0.67 0.95
N ILE A 88 -24.14 -0.62 -0.28
CA ILE A 88 -24.79 0.56 -0.85
C ILE A 88 -26.07 0.90 -0.08
N ASP A 89 -26.92 -0.09 0.18
CA ASP A 89 -28.15 0.10 0.95
C ASP A 89 -27.90 0.60 2.36
N ASN A 90 -26.89 0.05 3.05
CA ASN A 90 -26.52 0.49 4.39
C ASN A 90 -25.98 1.91 4.40
N ALA A 91 -25.13 2.28 3.43
CA ALA A 91 -24.63 3.64 3.26
C ALA A 91 -25.77 4.63 3.04
N ASN A 92 -26.71 4.31 2.14
CA ASN A 92 -27.90 5.12 1.88
C ASN A 92 -28.77 5.29 3.12
N LYS A 93 -29.03 4.22 3.88
CA LYS A 93 -29.84 4.28 5.11
C LYS A 93 -29.17 5.14 6.17
N LYS A 94 -27.87 4.97 6.39
CA LYS A 94 -27.10 5.74 7.36
C LYS A 94 -27.11 7.23 7.02
N ASN A 95 -26.81 7.59 5.77
CA ASN A 95 -26.77 8.99 5.35
C ASN A 95 -28.15 9.67 5.42
N LYS A 96 -29.23 8.95 5.14
CA LYS A 96 -30.60 9.46 5.33
C LYS A 96 -30.94 9.72 6.79
N LEU A 97 -30.51 8.87 7.71
CA LEU A 97 -30.70 9.03 9.14
C LEU A 97 -29.89 10.23 9.68
N ASP A 98 -28.63 10.33 9.29
CA ASP A 98 -27.73 11.42 9.71
C ASP A 98 -28.18 12.78 9.15
N GLY A 99 -28.78 12.82 7.96
CA GLY A 99 -29.35 14.02 7.33
C GLY A 99 -30.68 14.48 7.92
N SER A 100 -31.38 13.67 8.72
CA SER A 100 -32.70 13.97 9.26
C SER A 100 -32.70 14.71 10.62
N ASP A 101 -31.54 14.91 11.27
CA ASP A 101 -31.44 15.59 12.55
C ASP A 101 -31.28 17.11 12.36
N PRO A 102 -32.32 17.94 12.64
CA PRO A 102 -32.29 19.38 12.39
C PRO A 102 -31.32 20.16 13.25
N ASN A 103 -30.80 19.55 14.34
CA ASN A 103 -29.90 20.21 15.28
C ASN A 103 -28.42 20.08 14.90
N LYS A 104 -28.10 19.37 13.82
CA LYS A 104 -26.72 19.05 13.42
C LYS A 104 -26.44 19.44 11.97
N LEU A 105 -26.54 20.75 11.69
CA LEU A 105 -26.35 21.30 10.33
C LEU A 105 -25.09 20.77 9.63
N ARG A 106 -23.97 20.67 10.35
CA ARG A 106 -22.72 20.16 9.78
C ARG A 106 -22.85 18.70 9.33
N GLN A 107 -23.48 17.85 10.15
CA GLN A 107 -23.72 16.45 9.81
C GLN A 107 -24.72 16.30 8.66
N ALA A 108 -25.70 17.17 8.56
CA ALA A 108 -26.65 17.18 7.45
C ALA A 108 -25.97 17.52 6.11
N VAL A 109 -25.07 18.51 6.10
CA VAL A 109 -24.31 18.88 4.90
C VAL A 109 -23.34 17.75 4.49
N GLU A 110 -22.65 17.14 5.45
CA GLU A 110 -21.80 15.97 5.21
C GLU A 110 -22.61 14.78 4.67
N ALA A 111 -23.79 14.53 5.21
CA ALA A 111 -24.68 13.45 4.76
C ALA A 111 -25.21 13.70 3.32
N GLU A 112 -25.52 14.94 2.96
CA GLU A 112 -25.92 15.29 1.59
C GLU A 112 -24.77 15.09 0.60
N SER A 113 -23.54 15.51 0.96
CA SER A 113 -22.36 15.26 0.14
C SER A 113 -22.14 13.76 -0.05
N ASN A 114 -22.17 12.99 1.03
CA ASN A 114 -22.00 11.53 0.98
C ASN A 114 -23.08 10.84 0.13
N LEU A 115 -24.32 11.34 0.12
CA LEU A 115 -25.39 10.79 -0.73
C LEU A 115 -25.11 11.04 -2.22
N ARG A 116 -24.55 12.19 -2.57
CA ARG A 116 -24.11 12.47 -3.96
C ARG A 116 -22.99 11.55 -4.38
N ASP A 117 -22.00 11.37 -3.51
CA ASP A 117 -20.84 10.49 -3.78
C ASP A 117 -21.29 9.03 -3.96
N VAL A 118 -22.25 8.56 -3.13
CA VAL A 118 -22.84 7.22 -3.29
C VAL A 118 -23.63 7.11 -4.61
N ALA A 119 -24.38 8.14 -5.00
CA ALA A 119 -25.12 8.14 -6.27
C ALA A 119 -24.16 8.10 -7.47
N GLU A 120 -23.06 8.86 -7.43
CA GLU A 120 -22.03 8.84 -8.46
C GLU A 120 -21.32 7.48 -8.53
N LEU A 121 -21.01 6.88 -7.39
CA LEU A 121 -20.44 5.54 -7.31
C LEU A 121 -21.37 4.50 -7.96
N VAL A 122 -22.66 4.50 -7.60
CA VAL A 122 -23.66 3.59 -8.19
C VAL A 122 -23.76 3.81 -9.70
N HIS A 123 -23.67 5.05 -10.16
CA HIS A 123 -23.68 5.38 -11.59
C HIS A 123 -22.46 4.80 -12.31
N LYS A 124 -21.25 4.95 -11.74
CA LYS A 124 -20.00 4.35 -12.28
C LYS A 124 -20.09 2.83 -12.30
N MET A 125 -20.58 2.21 -11.23
CA MET A 125 -20.76 0.76 -11.17
C MET A 125 -21.68 0.24 -12.28
N HIS A 126 -22.80 0.93 -12.55
CA HIS A 126 -23.74 0.50 -13.58
C HIS A 126 -23.30 0.79 -15.01
N ARG A 127 -22.66 1.94 -15.25
CA ARG A 127 -22.21 2.34 -16.60
C ARG A 127 -20.86 1.81 -17.00
N GLU A 128 -19.91 1.83 -16.08
CA GLU A 128 -18.50 1.51 -16.34
C GLU A 128 -18.15 0.11 -15.85
N HIS A 129 -19.12 -0.59 -15.21
CA HIS A 129 -18.90 -1.91 -14.58
C HIS A 129 -17.74 -1.89 -13.58
N GLU A 130 -17.53 -0.76 -12.88
CA GLU A 130 -16.47 -0.63 -11.90
C GLU A 130 -16.78 -1.47 -10.65
N PRO A 131 -15.99 -2.53 -10.34
CA PRO A 131 -16.23 -3.37 -9.18
C PRO A 131 -15.79 -2.69 -7.89
N LEU A 132 -16.44 -3.04 -6.78
CA LEU A 132 -15.97 -2.72 -5.44
C LEU A 132 -14.95 -3.77 -4.96
N LEU A 133 -13.91 -3.29 -4.29
CA LEU A 133 -12.85 -4.11 -3.74
C LEU A 133 -12.73 -3.88 -2.23
N HIS A 134 -12.58 -4.96 -1.47
CA HIS A 134 -12.03 -4.89 -0.13
C HIS A 134 -10.54 -4.67 -0.24
N CYS A 135 -10.05 -3.58 0.31
CA CYS A 135 -8.64 -3.20 0.27
C CYS A 135 -8.10 -3.02 1.69
N ALA A 136 -6.94 -3.61 1.97
CA ALA A 136 -6.17 -3.38 3.19
C ALA A 136 -4.72 -3.08 2.82
N VAL A 137 -4.14 -2.04 3.43
CA VAL A 137 -2.76 -1.62 3.17
C VAL A 137 -1.98 -1.64 4.47
N TYR A 138 -0.84 -2.30 4.45
CA TYR A 138 0.11 -2.39 5.55
C TYR A 138 1.45 -1.80 5.14
N LEU A 139 2.05 -1.06 6.08
CA LEU A 139 3.39 -0.48 5.93
C LEU A 139 4.32 -1.15 6.94
N GLU A 140 5.33 -1.87 6.45
CA GLU A 140 6.42 -2.36 7.27
C GLU A 140 7.60 -1.40 7.15
N MET A 141 8.13 -0.96 8.28
CA MET A 141 9.33 -0.15 8.37
C MET A 141 10.45 -0.99 8.96
N THR A 142 11.63 -0.96 8.35
CA THR A 142 12.81 -1.75 8.72
C THR A 142 14.00 -0.82 8.89
N ALA A 143 14.71 -0.95 10.01
CA ALA A 143 15.92 -0.18 10.32
C ALA A 143 16.94 -1.01 11.12
N ASP A 144 18.20 -0.55 11.15
CA ASP A 144 19.30 -1.23 11.84
C ASP A 144 19.34 -0.93 13.33
N SER A 145 18.63 0.11 13.77
CA SER A 145 18.57 0.52 15.17
C SER A 145 17.21 1.08 15.53
N THR A 146 16.89 1.08 16.82
CA THR A 146 15.64 1.67 17.35
C THR A 146 15.58 3.18 17.10
N GLY A 147 16.73 3.88 17.15
CA GLY A 147 16.80 5.31 16.84
C GLY A 147 16.46 5.60 15.37
N HIS A 148 17.03 4.83 14.46
CA HIS A 148 16.76 4.89 13.03
C HIS A 148 15.30 4.53 12.70
N LEU A 149 14.74 3.52 13.39
CA LEU A 149 13.34 3.15 13.24
C LEU A 149 12.40 4.31 13.63
N ARG A 150 12.67 4.99 14.74
CA ARG A 150 11.89 6.16 15.18
C ARG A 150 11.97 7.32 14.20
N GLN A 151 13.15 7.57 13.64
CA GLN A 151 13.31 8.59 12.60
C GLN A 151 12.48 8.23 11.36
N LEU A 152 12.57 6.98 10.89
CA LEU A 152 11.80 6.49 9.75
C LEU A 152 10.28 6.57 10.00
N GLN A 153 9.83 6.24 11.21
CA GLN A 153 8.44 6.41 11.62
C GLN A 153 7.96 7.86 11.53
N THR A 154 8.79 8.82 11.96
CA THR A 154 8.47 10.25 11.90
C THR A 154 8.35 10.73 10.45
N ASP A 155 9.28 10.31 9.62
CA ASP A 155 9.28 10.64 8.20
C ASP A 155 8.06 10.05 7.48
N VAL A 156 7.71 8.79 7.77
CA VAL A 156 6.53 8.14 7.21
C VAL A 156 5.25 8.83 7.67
N LEU A 157 5.16 9.23 8.96
CA LEU A 157 4.01 10.00 9.47
C LEU A 157 3.84 11.32 8.74
N THR A 158 4.93 12.03 8.45
CA THR A 158 4.90 13.30 7.71
C THR A 158 4.30 13.09 6.31
N GLU A 159 4.70 12.03 5.61
CA GLU A 159 4.15 11.69 4.30
C GLU A 159 2.67 11.27 4.37
N LEU A 160 2.30 10.48 5.38
CA LEU A 160 0.91 10.07 5.59
C LEU A 160 -0.01 11.27 5.83
N VAL A 161 0.41 12.24 6.66
CA VAL A 161 -0.34 13.48 6.90
C VAL A 161 -0.47 14.29 5.62
N ARG A 162 0.59 14.38 4.81
CA ARG A 162 0.56 15.06 3.51
C ARG A 162 -0.47 14.43 2.56
N CYS A 163 -0.56 13.11 2.57
CA CYS A 163 -1.51 12.35 1.74
C CYS A 163 -2.91 12.24 2.38
N LYS A 164 -3.15 12.85 3.56
CA LYS A 164 -4.41 12.71 4.32
C LYS A 164 -4.76 11.25 4.64
N LEU A 165 -3.75 10.43 4.87
CA LEU A 165 -3.88 9.03 5.25
C LEU A 165 -3.72 8.89 6.77
N ASN A 166 -4.56 8.06 7.37
CA ASN A 166 -4.47 7.77 8.80
C ASN A 166 -4.12 6.29 9.03
N VAL A 167 -3.30 6.02 10.06
CA VAL A 167 -2.78 4.69 10.36
C VAL A 167 -3.04 4.27 11.79
N ASP A 168 -3.20 2.96 11.98
CA ASP A 168 -3.11 2.30 13.28
C ASP A 168 -1.70 1.71 13.44
N LYS A 169 -1.05 2.03 14.56
CA LYS A 169 0.32 1.60 14.86
C LYS A 169 0.41 0.14 15.31
N LEU A 170 -0.70 -0.58 15.38
CA LEU A 170 -0.79 -1.97 15.79
C LEU A 170 -0.09 -2.27 17.13
N LEU A 171 -0.30 -1.40 18.13
CA LEU A 171 0.26 -1.60 19.47
C LEU A 171 -0.20 -2.94 20.05
N LEU A 172 0.74 -3.71 20.62
CA LEU A 172 0.54 -5.09 21.11
C LEU A 172 0.13 -6.11 20.05
N ARG A 173 0.07 -5.71 18.78
CA ARG A 173 -0.38 -6.54 17.64
C ARG A 173 0.68 -6.68 16.54
N GLN A 174 1.95 -6.38 16.87
CA GLN A 174 3.05 -6.44 15.91
C GLN A 174 3.26 -7.85 15.33
N LYS A 175 2.89 -8.90 16.08
CA LYS A 175 2.93 -10.28 15.57
C LYS A 175 1.93 -10.50 14.43
N GLN A 176 0.70 -10.00 14.55
CA GLN A 176 -0.29 -10.06 13.46
C GLN A 176 0.16 -9.18 12.29
N GLY A 177 0.71 -7.98 12.58
CA GLY A 177 1.31 -7.11 11.58
C GLY A 177 2.42 -7.79 10.79
N PHE A 178 3.32 -8.52 11.46
CA PHE A 178 4.36 -9.32 10.81
C PHE A 178 3.79 -10.32 9.79
N TYR A 179 2.71 -11.04 10.13
CA TYR A 179 2.07 -11.95 9.18
C TYR A 179 1.46 -11.21 7.99
N CYS A 180 0.84 -10.03 8.22
CA CYS A 180 0.30 -9.19 7.15
C CYS A 180 1.39 -8.61 6.24
N ALA A 181 2.56 -8.25 6.79
CA ALA A 181 3.69 -7.72 6.02
C ALA A 181 4.49 -8.81 5.30
N SER A 182 4.38 -10.06 5.75
CA SER A 182 5.08 -11.21 5.17
C SER A 182 4.68 -11.44 3.69
N PRO A 183 5.61 -11.89 2.83
CA PRO A 183 5.32 -12.20 1.42
C PRO A 183 4.43 -13.43 1.22
N VAL A 184 4.00 -14.09 2.29
CA VAL A 184 3.17 -15.30 2.23
C VAL A 184 1.72 -15.02 1.76
N GLY A 185 1.30 -13.75 1.72
CA GLY A 185 -0.04 -13.38 1.26
C GLY A 185 -1.17 -13.66 2.26
N TYR A 186 -0.85 -13.72 3.56
CA TYR A 186 -1.83 -13.96 4.61
C TYR A 186 -2.17 -12.68 5.38
N ASN A 187 -3.43 -12.23 5.25
CA ASN A 187 -3.96 -11.10 6.02
C ASN A 187 -4.44 -11.57 7.40
N ALA A 188 -3.54 -11.59 8.39
CA ALA A 188 -3.84 -12.05 9.76
C ALA A 188 -4.80 -11.11 10.53
N LEU A 189 -4.91 -9.86 10.13
CA LEU A 189 -5.81 -8.86 10.74
C LEU A 189 -7.20 -8.88 10.10
N GLY A 190 -7.33 -9.51 8.92
CA GLY A 190 -8.60 -9.77 8.26
C GLY A 190 -9.41 -8.51 7.98
N ARG A 191 -10.73 -8.61 8.18
CA ARG A 191 -11.71 -7.58 7.81
C ARG A 191 -11.60 -6.28 8.63
N GLU A 192 -10.88 -6.27 9.74
CA GLU A 192 -10.79 -5.10 10.63
C GLU A 192 -10.20 -3.88 9.91
N PHE A 193 -9.17 -4.13 9.09
CA PHE A 193 -8.48 -3.07 8.34
C PHE A 193 -8.86 -3.03 6.85
N GLU A 194 -9.74 -3.91 6.40
CA GLU A 194 -10.29 -3.83 5.06
C GLU A 194 -11.25 -2.64 4.93
N ARG A 195 -11.11 -1.87 3.86
CA ARG A 195 -12.03 -0.82 3.44
C ARG A 195 -12.57 -1.16 2.06
N VAL A 196 -13.84 -0.90 1.86
CA VAL A 196 -14.46 -1.07 0.55
C VAL A 196 -14.20 0.19 -0.27
N LEU A 197 -13.52 0.02 -1.38
CA LEU A 197 -13.12 1.09 -2.29
C LEU A 197 -13.47 0.71 -3.73
N PRO A 198 -13.82 1.67 -4.59
CA PRO A 198 -13.93 1.46 -6.03
C PRO A 198 -12.59 1.00 -6.62
N ALA A 199 -12.61 0.19 -7.66
CA ALA A 199 -11.40 -0.35 -8.29
C ALA A 199 -10.46 0.75 -8.78
N GLY A 200 -10.97 1.85 -9.34
CA GLY A 200 -10.17 3.01 -9.74
C GLY A 200 -9.45 3.67 -8.56
N SER A 201 -10.12 3.78 -7.41
CA SER A 201 -9.49 4.29 -6.19
C SER A 201 -8.38 3.38 -5.69
N VAL A 202 -8.56 2.06 -5.76
CA VAL A 202 -7.52 1.08 -5.41
C VAL A 202 -6.35 1.16 -6.39
N ALA A 203 -6.60 1.33 -7.68
CA ALA A 203 -5.56 1.52 -8.68
C ALA A 203 -4.68 2.75 -8.40
N ASN A 204 -5.28 3.83 -7.89
CA ASN A 204 -4.56 5.05 -7.48
C ASN A 204 -3.68 4.86 -6.23
N LEU A 205 -3.85 3.77 -5.47
CA LEU A 205 -2.93 3.39 -4.38
C LEU A 205 -1.66 2.72 -4.89
N TYR A 206 -1.59 2.36 -6.18
CA TYR A 206 -0.40 1.75 -6.77
C TYR A 206 0.81 2.68 -6.63
N PRO A 207 1.89 2.25 -5.95
CA PRO A 207 2.96 3.16 -5.56
C PRO A 207 3.93 3.47 -6.70
N PHE A 208 3.88 2.69 -7.79
CA PHE A 208 4.82 2.82 -8.90
C PHE A 208 4.18 3.60 -10.04
N ASN A 209 4.50 4.87 -10.13
CA ASN A 209 4.13 5.68 -11.28
C ASN A 209 5.32 5.75 -12.25
N TYR A 210 5.58 4.64 -12.93
CA TYR A 210 6.66 4.54 -13.88
C TYR A 210 6.18 5.02 -15.25
N SER A 211 6.42 6.28 -15.54
CA SER A 211 6.21 6.86 -16.87
C SER A 211 7.54 7.09 -17.60
N GLY A 212 8.66 6.80 -16.94
CA GLY A 212 9.99 7.05 -17.48
C GLY A 212 10.26 6.25 -18.75
N LYS A 213 10.45 6.94 -19.87
CA LYS A 213 11.08 6.35 -21.06
C LYS A 213 12.57 6.30 -20.81
N THR A 214 13.12 5.11 -20.64
CA THR A 214 14.57 4.91 -20.54
C THR A 214 15.00 4.05 -21.71
N ASP A 215 15.62 4.68 -22.70
CA ASP A 215 16.26 3.96 -23.77
C ASP A 215 17.57 3.33 -23.26
N PRO A 216 17.94 2.10 -23.67
CA PRO A 216 19.13 1.39 -23.15
C PRO A 216 20.43 2.18 -23.30
N ASN A 217 20.58 2.95 -24.39
CA ASN A 217 21.75 3.80 -24.66
C ASN A 217 21.40 5.28 -24.58
N GLY A 218 20.35 5.62 -23.80
CA GLY A 218 19.79 6.95 -23.77
C GLY A 218 20.67 7.94 -23.00
N PHE A 219 20.71 9.16 -23.51
CA PHE A 219 21.28 10.31 -22.81
C PHE A 219 20.31 10.80 -21.74
N TYR A 220 20.78 10.98 -20.52
CA TYR A 220 19.98 11.49 -19.42
C TYR A 220 19.58 12.95 -19.66
N ILE A 221 18.28 13.22 -19.74
CA ILE A 221 17.74 14.57 -19.98
C ILE A 221 17.28 15.21 -18.67
N GLY A 222 16.73 14.43 -17.75
CA GLY A 222 16.16 14.95 -16.52
C GLY A 222 15.20 13.98 -15.85
N LYS A 223 14.29 14.53 -15.09
CA LYS A 223 13.20 13.78 -14.43
C LYS A 223 11.85 14.24 -14.96
N ASP A 224 10.92 13.30 -15.05
CA ASP A 224 9.53 13.64 -15.33
C ASP A 224 8.85 14.28 -14.11
N LYS A 225 7.57 14.69 -14.28
CA LYS A 225 6.77 15.27 -13.19
C LYS A 225 6.59 14.34 -11.98
N TYR A 226 6.88 13.06 -12.15
CA TYR A 226 6.79 12.04 -11.11
C TYR A 226 8.16 11.69 -10.50
N GLY A 227 9.26 12.33 -10.97
CA GLY A 227 10.62 12.13 -10.51
C GLY A 227 11.32 10.91 -11.11
N SER A 228 10.72 10.21 -12.07
CA SER A 228 11.37 9.13 -12.81
C SER A 228 12.42 9.69 -13.76
N ASN A 229 13.56 9.01 -13.87
CA ASN A 229 14.62 9.43 -14.78
C ASN A 229 14.16 9.25 -16.23
N ILE A 230 14.46 10.26 -17.07
CA ILE A 230 14.24 10.21 -18.50
C ILE A 230 15.61 10.14 -19.19
N ALA A 231 15.85 9.04 -19.89
CA ALA A 231 16.99 8.86 -20.77
C ALA A 231 16.49 8.58 -22.18
N VAL A 232 16.94 9.38 -23.15
CA VAL A 232 16.50 9.30 -24.54
C VAL A 232 17.69 9.06 -25.44
N ASP A 233 17.60 8.03 -26.28
CA ASP A 233 18.49 7.80 -27.39
C ASP A 233 17.94 8.55 -28.61
N PHE A 234 18.62 9.62 -29.00
CA PHE A 234 18.21 10.46 -30.11
C PHE A 234 18.45 9.80 -31.48
N ASP A 235 19.36 8.86 -31.56
CA ASP A 235 19.71 8.17 -32.80
C ASP A 235 18.87 6.91 -33.04
N ARG A 236 18.20 6.40 -31.99
CA ARG A 236 17.36 5.22 -32.09
C ARG A 236 16.17 5.48 -33.03
N ARG A 237 15.93 4.52 -33.92
CA ARG A 237 14.76 4.46 -34.81
C ARG A 237 13.94 3.26 -34.46
N ASP A 238 12.66 3.51 -34.16
CA ASP A 238 11.70 2.48 -33.77
C ASP A 238 10.29 2.91 -34.23
N SER A 239 9.31 2.07 -34.00
CA SER A 239 7.90 2.38 -34.30
C SER A 239 7.38 3.65 -33.61
N ASP A 240 7.95 4.01 -32.45
CA ASP A 240 7.64 5.20 -31.68
C ASP A 240 8.54 6.41 -31.98
N LYS A 241 9.67 6.19 -32.69
CA LYS A 241 10.66 7.21 -33.05
C LYS A 241 11.02 7.10 -34.54
N THR A 242 10.22 7.71 -35.38
CA THR A 242 10.39 7.65 -36.85
C THR A 242 11.34 8.70 -37.41
N SER A 243 11.64 9.76 -36.64
CA SER A 243 12.49 10.88 -37.05
C SER A 243 13.52 11.26 -35.98
N ALA A 244 14.69 11.75 -36.42
CA ALA A 244 15.72 12.33 -35.54
C ALA A 244 15.52 13.83 -35.29
N ASN A 245 14.49 14.43 -35.85
CA ASN A 245 14.26 15.86 -35.70
C ASN A 245 13.80 16.16 -34.26
N ILE A 246 14.47 17.14 -33.63
CA ILE A 246 14.20 17.57 -32.28
C ILE A 246 13.78 19.02 -32.34
N LEU A 247 12.64 19.35 -31.74
CA LEU A 247 12.16 20.71 -31.55
C LEU A 247 12.13 21.02 -30.06
N ILE A 248 12.89 22.03 -29.65
CA ILE A 248 12.91 22.53 -28.27
C ILE A 248 12.27 23.92 -28.26
N LEU A 249 11.19 24.05 -27.51
CA LEU A 249 10.47 25.31 -27.33
C LEU A 249 10.50 25.70 -25.86
N GLY A 250 10.76 26.95 -25.57
CA GLY A 250 10.77 27.48 -24.21
C GLY A 250 10.81 29.02 -24.21
N ASN A 251 10.48 29.61 -23.07
CA ASN A 251 10.63 31.03 -22.86
C ASN A 251 12.11 31.37 -22.54
N SER A 252 12.57 32.55 -22.91
CA SER A 252 13.91 33.03 -22.56
C SER A 252 14.03 33.15 -21.04
N GLY A 253 15.04 32.45 -20.45
CA GLY A 253 15.33 32.49 -19.03
C GLY A 253 14.76 31.31 -18.20
N GLN A 254 14.27 30.25 -18.85
CA GLN A 254 13.96 28.97 -18.21
C GLN A 254 15.08 27.95 -18.40
#